data_6029b1a84b0f78dd9b4a0f577497a5dc
#
_entry.id   6029b1a84b0f78dd9b4a0f577497a5dc
#
_cell.length_a   1.000
_cell.length_b   1.000
_cell.length_c   1.000
_cell.angle_alpha   90.00
_cell.angle_beta   90.00
_cell.angle_gamma   90.00
#
_symmetry.space_group_name_H-M   'P 1'
#
loop_
_entity.id
_entity.type
_entity.pdbx_description
1 polymer ?
#
loop_
_entity_poly.entity_id
_entity_poly.type
_entity_poly.pdbx_seq_one_letter_code
_entity_poly.pdbx_strand_id
1 'polypeptide(L)'
;FDGTAPPESNPEIDKRRKLWRNIFLFNLCASLLLVGIFWLPAKLVDLDGFLNSPSVNLPEEGQMAKKPEEKAEPAPKPVTNLITTHVTTVNASSEKDYVYFDFSSGKPVRILDTSSLEWDLAFRRGKVISNGGASTRLGEAGLLDLGEVEFDTVAEVPMENYVQDIAASTETENPVLLKWYNYNYFTHKLTAKKNIYALRTANGKFAKFQFLSFYCDNKEAGCVKIRYVYQDNGSSSFVRAGGTLSDTTPPEPATSF
;
A
#
# COMPACT_ATOMS: atom_id res chain seq x y z
N PHE A 1 -64.72 -32.05 -35.14
CA PHE A 1 -63.64 -31.29 -35.79
C PHE A 1 -63.93 -29.82 -35.60
N ASP A 2 -63.45 -29.24 -34.53
CA ASP A 2 -63.58 -27.85 -34.23
C ASP A 2 -62.35 -27.14 -34.77
N GLY A 3 -62.49 -26.54 -35.93
CA GLY A 3 -61.44 -25.78 -36.62
C GLY A 3 -61.34 -24.38 -36.08
N THR A 4 -60.70 -24.18 -34.96
CA THR A 4 -60.34 -22.85 -34.51
C THR A 4 -59.22 -22.32 -35.39
N ALA A 5 -59.54 -21.33 -36.24
CA ALA A 5 -58.56 -20.58 -37.03
C ALA A 5 -57.51 -19.93 -36.09
N PRO A 6 -56.23 -19.91 -36.48
CA PRO A 6 -55.23 -19.25 -35.68
C PRO A 6 -55.58 -17.76 -35.52
N PRO A 7 -55.31 -17.16 -34.35
CA PRO A 7 -55.64 -15.77 -34.07
C PRO A 7 -54.95 -14.87 -35.08
N GLU A 8 -55.75 -14.00 -35.75
CA GLU A 8 -55.29 -13.01 -36.70
C GLU A 8 -54.25 -12.10 -36.02
N SER A 9 -53.01 -12.05 -36.54
CA SER A 9 -51.96 -11.21 -36.04
C SER A 9 -52.30 -9.74 -36.26
N ASN A 10 -52.49 -9.01 -35.18
CA ASN A 10 -52.79 -7.58 -35.25
C ASN A 10 -51.54 -6.84 -35.77
N PRO A 11 -51.57 -6.23 -36.96
CA PRO A 11 -50.41 -5.63 -37.63
C PRO A 11 -49.80 -4.46 -36.83
N GLU A 12 -50.56 -3.82 -35.95
CA GLU A 12 -50.06 -2.78 -35.05
C GLU A 12 -49.17 -3.35 -33.93
N ILE A 13 -49.50 -4.50 -33.41
CA ILE A 13 -48.71 -5.17 -32.37
C ILE A 13 -47.39 -5.62 -32.96
N ASP A 14 -47.37 -6.14 -34.17
CA ASP A 14 -46.13 -6.55 -34.84
C ASP A 14 -45.22 -5.37 -35.21
N LYS A 15 -45.78 -4.23 -35.61
CA LYS A 15 -45.02 -3.00 -35.82
C LYS A 15 -44.36 -2.50 -34.49
N ARG A 16 -45.12 -2.52 -33.39
CA ARG A 16 -44.60 -2.14 -32.08
C ARG A 16 -43.50 -3.11 -31.59
N ARG A 17 -43.69 -4.42 -31.78
CA ARG A 17 -42.64 -5.41 -31.46
C ARG A 17 -41.35 -5.18 -32.26
N LYS A 18 -41.47 -4.94 -33.58
CA LYS A 18 -40.30 -4.65 -34.42
C LYS A 18 -39.62 -3.36 -34.00
N LEU A 19 -40.38 -2.30 -33.66
CA LEU A 19 -39.82 -1.05 -33.17
C LEU A 19 -39.03 -1.24 -31.85
N TRP A 20 -39.65 -1.90 -30.87
CA TRP A 20 -39.00 -2.15 -29.58
C TRP A 20 -37.76 -3.04 -29.70
N ARG A 21 -37.82 -4.06 -30.56
CA ARG A 21 -36.64 -4.90 -30.85
C ARG A 21 -35.52 -4.09 -31.50
N ASN A 22 -35.79 -3.20 -32.41
CA ASN A 22 -34.79 -2.37 -33.06
C ASN A 22 -34.19 -1.34 -32.08
N ILE A 23 -35.01 -0.73 -31.21
CA ILE A 23 -34.53 0.16 -30.14
C ILE A 23 -33.64 -0.61 -29.17
N PHE A 24 -34.02 -1.82 -28.78
CA PHE A 24 -33.21 -2.66 -27.90
C PHE A 24 -31.86 -3.02 -28.53
N LEU A 25 -31.85 -3.46 -29.78
CA LEU A 25 -30.65 -3.78 -30.53
C LEU A 25 -29.75 -2.56 -30.70
N PHE A 26 -30.30 -1.39 -30.99
CA PHE A 26 -29.55 -0.15 -31.11
C PHE A 26 -28.87 0.21 -29.78
N ASN A 27 -29.61 0.18 -28.68
CA ASN A 27 -29.06 0.47 -27.35
C ASN A 27 -27.97 -0.57 -26.95
N LEU A 28 -28.18 -1.84 -27.28
CA LEU A 28 -27.20 -2.89 -27.05
C LEU A 28 -25.90 -2.63 -27.84
N CYS A 29 -26.02 -2.33 -29.12
CA CYS A 29 -24.86 -1.99 -29.96
C CYS A 29 -24.14 -0.72 -29.46
N ALA A 30 -24.89 0.31 -29.08
CA ALA A 30 -24.33 1.54 -28.55
C ALA A 30 -23.59 1.30 -27.22
N SER A 31 -24.15 0.48 -26.35
CA SER A 31 -23.48 0.09 -25.08
C SER A 31 -22.21 -0.68 -25.34
N LEU A 32 -22.20 -1.64 -26.27
CA LEU A 32 -21.02 -2.40 -26.64
C LEU A 32 -19.93 -1.52 -27.27
N LEU A 33 -20.32 -0.55 -28.09
CA LEU A 33 -19.39 0.44 -28.65
C LEU A 33 -18.78 1.32 -27.56
N LEU A 34 -19.55 1.79 -26.59
CA LEU A 34 -19.04 2.57 -25.47
C LEU A 34 -18.06 1.76 -24.63
N VAL A 35 -18.40 0.51 -24.30
CA VAL A 35 -17.47 -0.40 -23.60
C VAL A 35 -16.20 -0.59 -24.42
N GLY A 36 -16.29 -0.78 -25.75
CA GLY A 36 -15.13 -0.90 -26.63
C GLY A 36 -14.27 0.36 -26.61
N ILE A 37 -14.86 1.55 -26.73
CA ILE A 37 -14.14 2.83 -26.76
C ILE A 37 -13.43 3.13 -25.43
N PHE A 38 -14.04 2.81 -24.30
CA PHE A 38 -13.45 3.11 -22.98
C PHE A 38 -12.56 1.99 -22.44
N TRP A 39 -12.85 0.74 -22.73
CA TRP A 39 -12.12 -0.42 -22.19
C TRP A 39 -10.95 -0.86 -23.08
N LEU A 40 -11.09 -0.82 -24.41
CA LEU A 40 -10.03 -1.21 -25.34
C LEU A 40 -8.77 -0.33 -25.25
N PRO A 41 -8.85 1.02 -25.21
CA PRO A 41 -7.67 1.85 -25.10
C PRO A 41 -6.89 1.62 -23.79
N ALA A 42 -7.60 1.40 -22.66
CA ALA A 42 -6.95 1.10 -21.39
C ALA A 42 -6.14 -0.21 -21.44
N LYS A 43 -6.64 -1.21 -22.19
CA LYS A 43 -5.91 -2.49 -22.41
C LYS A 43 -4.81 -2.38 -23.47
N LEU A 44 -4.96 -1.50 -24.46
CA LEU A 44 -3.94 -1.26 -25.48
C LEU A 44 -2.72 -0.52 -24.89
N VAL A 45 -2.93 0.40 -23.95
CA VAL A 45 -1.82 1.05 -23.22
C VAL A 45 -1.00 0.03 -22.40
N ASP A 46 -1.66 -0.94 -21.77
CA ASP A 46 -0.98 -2.05 -21.09
C ASP A 46 -0.20 -2.94 -22.10
N LEU A 47 -0.74 -3.12 -23.31
CA LEU A 47 -0.09 -3.93 -24.36
C LEU A 47 1.12 -3.22 -24.98
N ASP A 48 1.08 -1.90 -25.12
CA ASP A 48 2.20 -1.10 -25.61
C ASP A 48 3.40 -1.18 -24.65
N GLY A 49 3.18 -1.19 -23.36
CA GLY A 49 4.20 -1.45 -22.35
C GLY A 49 4.83 -2.85 -22.46
N PHE A 50 4.04 -3.84 -22.88
CA PHE A 50 4.51 -5.21 -23.11
C PHE A 50 5.24 -5.38 -24.46
N LEU A 51 4.76 -4.73 -25.52
CA LEU A 51 5.33 -4.84 -26.88
C LEU A 51 6.57 -3.97 -27.09
N ASN A 52 6.69 -2.86 -26.37
CA ASN A 52 7.85 -1.96 -26.39
C ASN A 52 8.89 -2.27 -25.30
N SER A 53 8.83 -3.45 -24.69
CA SER A 53 9.98 -3.95 -23.95
C SER A 53 11.19 -3.97 -24.90
N PRO A 54 12.33 -3.36 -24.52
CA PRO A 54 13.50 -3.32 -25.41
C PRO A 54 13.82 -4.74 -25.84
N SER A 55 13.82 -4.95 -27.17
CA SER A 55 14.17 -6.22 -27.77
C SER A 55 15.56 -6.62 -27.26
N VAL A 56 15.60 -7.66 -26.43
CA VAL A 56 16.86 -8.34 -26.13
C VAL A 56 17.35 -8.91 -27.46
N ASN A 57 18.39 -8.32 -28.03
CA ASN A 57 19.11 -8.90 -29.17
C ASN A 57 19.65 -10.25 -28.68
N LEU A 58 19.05 -11.34 -29.15
CA LEU A 58 19.66 -12.66 -29.01
C LEU A 58 20.96 -12.64 -29.82
N PRO A 59 22.10 -12.97 -29.22
CA PRO A 59 23.31 -13.21 -29.96
C PRO A 59 23.13 -14.40 -30.91
N GLU A 60 23.54 -14.26 -32.18
CA GLU A 60 23.63 -15.36 -33.13
C GLU A 60 24.44 -16.51 -32.55
N GLU A 61 23.96 -17.73 -32.81
CA GLU A 61 24.59 -19.00 -32.46
C GLU A 61 26.00 -19.06 -33.01
N GLY A 62 27.04 -18.83 -32.22
CA GLY A 62 28.42 -18.96 -32.68
C GLY A 62 29.53 -18.41 -31.80
N GLN A 63 29.23 -17.71 -30.72
CA GLN A 63 30.30 -17.30 -29.78
C GLN A 63 29.93 -17.60 -28.36
N MET A 64 30.45 -18.69 -27.82
CA MET A 64 30.52 -18.95 -26.39
C MET A 64 31.47 -17.94 -25.73
N ALA A 65 31.02 -16.68 -25.58
CA ALA A 65 31.63 -15.76 -24.67
C ALA A 65 31.00 -16.09 -23.28
N LYS A 66 31.85 -16.47 -22.32
CA LYS A 66 31.50 -16.61 -20.92
C LYS A 66 30.64 -15.40 -20.49
N LYS A 67 29.35 -15.62 -20.20
CA LYS A 67 28.48 -14.69 -19.51
C LYS A 67 29.23 -14.20 -18.27
N PRO A 68 29.45 -12.90 -18.06
CA PRO A 68 29.88 -12.41 -16.77
C PRO A 68 28.80 -12.87 -15.79
N GLU A 69 29.19 -13.64 -14.81
CA GLU A 69 28.35 -14.03 -13.69
C GLU A 69 27.90 -12.72 -13.04
N GLU A 70 26.64 -12.32 -13.32
CA GLU A 70 25.98 -11.23 -12.62
C GLU A 70 25.94 -11.66 -11.16
N LYS A 71 26.90 -11.12 -10.43
CA LYS A 71 27.06 -11.37 -9.01
C LYS A 71 25.76 -10.92 -8.37
N ALA A 72 24.87 -11.87 -8.10
CA ALA A 72 23.65 -11.64 -7.34
C ALA A 72 24.08 -10.83 -6.11
N GLU A 73 23.59 -9.58 -6.04
CA GLU A 73 23.84 -8.74 -4.86
C GLU A 73 23.36 -9.53 -3.66
N PRO A 74 24.22 -9.79 -2.67
CA PRO A 74 23.84 -10.63 -1.55
C PRO A 74 22.65 -10.01 -0.86
N ALA A 75 21.60 -10.80 -0.63
CA ALA A 75 20.42 -10.36 0.08
C ALA A 75 20.83 -9.56 1.32
N PRO A 76 20.23 -8.37 1.57
CA PRO A 76 20.63 -7.52 2.68
C PRO A 76 20.56 -8.31 3.98
N LYS A 77 21.69 -8.33 4.72
CA LYS A 77 21.78 -9.07 5.98
C LYS A 77 20.97 -8.35 7.05
N PRO A 78 20.28 -9.08 7.96
CA PRO A 78 19.62 -8.47 9.10
C PRO A 78 20.63 -7.61 9.88
N VAL A 79 20.22 -6.39 10.21
CA VAL A 79 21.06 -5.49 11.01
C VAL A 79 21.01 -5.92 12.46
N THR A 80 22.16 -6.16 13.05
CA THR A 80 22.29 -6.41 14.49
C THR A 80 22.25 -5.09 15.27
N ASN A 81 21.73 -5.11 16.49
CA ASN A 81 21.62 -3.95 17.38
C ASN A 81 20.57 -2.88 16.98
N LEU A 82 19.49 -3.29 16.34
CA LEU A 82 18.35 -2.38 16.16
C LEU A 82 17.70 -2.00 17.49
N ILE A 83 17.09 -0.81 17.50
CA ILE A 83 16.18 -0.37 18.56
C ILE A 83 15.02 -1.38 18.65
N THR A 84 14.43 -1.49 19.83
CA THR A 84 13.37 -2.47 20.10
C THR A 84 12.19 -2.32 19.12
N THR A 85 11.81 -3.41 18.50
CA THR A 85 10.60 -3.51 17.69
C THR A 85 9.38 -3.70 18.59
N HIS A 86 8.37 -2.91 18.37
CA HIS A 86 7.07 -2.97 19.05
C HIS A 86 6.00 -3.48 18.11
N VAL A 87 5.01 -4.17 18.69
CA VAL A 87 3.79 -4.58 17.96
C VAL A 87 2.59 -4.10 18.76
N THR A 88 1.67 -3.43 18.08
CA THR A 88 0.46 -2.91 18.71
C THR A 88 -0.75 -3.11 17.81
N THR A 89 -1.94 -3.09 18.40
CA THR A 89 -3.22 -3.17 17.69
C THR A 89 -4.05 -1.94 18.02
N VAL A 90 -4.46 -1.21 17.00
CA VAL A 90 -5.34 -0.05 17.10
C VAL A 90 -6.74 -0.48 16.72
N ASN A 91 -7.71 -0.35 17.64
CA ASN A 91 -9.12 -0.62 17.34
C ASN A 91 -9.73 0.59 16.61
N ALA A 92 -9.72 0.52 15.29
CA ALA A 92 -10.27 1.52 14.38
C ALA A 92 -11.61 1.07 13.76
N SER A 93 -12.42 0.31 14.50
CA SER A 93 -13.69 -0.25 14.00
C SER A 93 -14.78 0.79 13.75
N SER A 94 -14.67 2.00 14.30
CA SER A 94 -15.61 3.11 14.03
C SER A 94 -15.58 3.49 12.55
N GLU A 95 -16.75 3.76 11.98
CA GLU A 95 -16.89 4.30 10.62
C GLU A 95 -16.86 5.84 10.60
N LYS A 96 -17.03 6.46 11.77
CA LYS A 96 -17.16 7.92 11.90
C LYS A 96 -15.95 8.55 12.56
N ASP A 97 -15.44 7.93 13.62
CA ASP A 97 -14.45 8.53 14.50
C ASP A 97 -13.06 7.97 14.24
N TYR A 98 -12.08 8.85 14.20
CA TYR A 98 -10.67 8.46 14.14
C TYR A 98 -10.15 8.06 15.51
N VAL A 99 -9.29 7.06 15.53
CA VAL A 99 -8.44 6.70 16.67
C VAL A 99 -7.05 7.21 16.40
N TYR A 100 -6.60 8.11 17.24
CA TYR A 100 -5.29 8.75 17.12
C TYR A 100 -4.22 7.92 17.80
N PHE A 101 -3.06 7.82 17.19
CA PHE A 101 -1.95 7.00 17.66
C PHE A 101 -0.68 7.82 17.69
N ASP A 102 0.06 7.72 18.79
CA ASP A 102 1.36 8.34 19.00
C ASP A 102 2.44 7.25 19.08
N PHE A 103 3.42 7.33 18.19
CA PHE A 103 4.53 6.36 18.12
C PHE A 103 5.46 6.47 19.33
N SER A 104 5.58 7.64 19.94
CA SER A 104 6.43 7.86 21.10
C SER A 104 5.90 7.12 22.34
N SER A 105 4.60 7.15 22.57
CA SER A 105 3.94 6.43 23.65
C SER A 105 3.59 4.98 23.29
N GLY A 106 3.56 4.66 22.00
CA GLY A 106 3.25 3.34 21.47
C GLY A 106 1.80 2.91 21.65
N LYS A 107 0.88 3.83 21.81
CA LYS A 107 -0.53 3.55 22.11
C LYS A 107 -1.49 4.58 21.51
N PRO A 108 -2.79 4.25 21.40
CA PRO A 108 -3.82 5.23 21.11
C PRO A 108 -3.90 6.33 22.18
N VAL A 109 -4.06 7.57 21.72
CA VAL A 109 -4.17 8.75 22.56
C VAL A 109 -5.52 9.42 22.39
N ARG A 110 -6.00 10.03 23.46
CA ARG A 110 -7.17 10.92 23.42
C ARG A 110 -6.67 12.35 23.25
N ILE A 111 -7.10 12.98 22.18
CA ILE A 111 -6.75 14.36 21.86
C ILE A 111 -7.97 15.25 22.06
N LEU A 112 -7.73 16.48 22.54
CA LEU A 112 -8.75 17.51 22.65
C LEU A 112 -8.76 18.43 21.42
N ASP A 113 -7.60 18.63 20.83
CA ASP A 113 -7.39 19.42 19.64
C ASP A 113 -6.66 18.61 18.58
N THR A 114 -7.30 18.42 17.43
CA THR A 114 -6.74 17.67 16.29
C THR A 114 -5.49 18.32 15.71
N SER A 115 -5.26 19.60 15.94
CA SER A 115 -4.05 20.31 15.53
C SER A 115 -2.87 20.13 16.49
N SER A 116 -3.05 19.46 17.63
CA SER A 116 -1.95 19.19 18.55
C SER A 116 -0.91 18.24 17.96
N LEU A 117 0.31 18.27 18.49
CA LEU A 117 1.40 17.36 18.08
C LEU A 117 1.41 16.05 18.88
N GLU A 118 0.30 15.75 19.60
CA GLU A 118 0.20 14.60 20.49
C GLU A 118 -0.11 13.29 19.76
N TRP A 119 -0.22 13.32 18.44
CA TRP A 119 -0.50 12.14 17.61
C TRP A 119 0.27 12.19 16.31
N ASP A 120 0.52 11.04 15.70
CA ASP A 120 1.26 10.91 14.44
C ASP A 120 0.41 10.36 13.31
N LEU A 121 -0.33 9.28 13.57
CA LEU A 121 -1.28 8.68 12.64
C LEU A 121 -2.67 8.60 13.25
N ALA A 122 -3.71 8.71 12.43
CA ALA A 122 -5.09 8.48 12.84
C ALA A 122 -5.75 7.43 11.94
N PHE A 123 -6.46 6.52 12.56
CA PHE A 123 -7.04 5.33 11.95
C PHE A 123 -8.56 5.38 12.02
N ARG A 124 -9.24 5.12 10.91
CA ARG A 124 -10.68 4.94 10.84
C ARG A 124 -11.00 3.84 9.82
N ARG A 125 -11.36 2.66 10.28
CA ARG A 125 -11.44 1.48 9.42
C ARG A 125 -10.14 1.25 8.65
N GLY A 126 -10.22 1.08 7.34
CA GLY A 126 -9.05 0.95 6.48
C GLY A 126 -8.39 2.27 6.06
N LYS A 127 -8.94 3.41 6.50
CA LYS A 127 -8.38 4.72 6.22
C LYS A 127 -7.36 5.13 7.26
N VAL A 128 -6.25 5.67 6.81
CA VAL A 128 -5.17 6.18 7.67
C VAL A 128 -4.74 7.55 7.17
N ILE A 129 -4.64 8.51 8.07
CA ILE A 129 -4.14 9.87 7.82
C ILE A 129 -2.99 10.16 8.76
N SER A 130 -2.16 11.14 8.40
CA SER A 130 -1.02 11.59 9.21
C SER A 130 -1.26 12.97 9.82
N ASN A 131 -0.53 13.29 10.87
CA ASN A 131 -0.56 14.61 11.48
C ASN A 131 0.35 15.58 10.72
N GLY A 132 -0.03 15.88 9.49
CA GLY A 132 0.72 16.77 8.60
C GLY A 132 -0.07 17.17 7.37
N GLY A 133 0.38 18.18 6.67
CA GLY A 133 -0.23 18.66 5.43
C GLY A 133 -1.68 19.15 5.61
N ALA A 134 -2.60 18.59 4.83
CA ALA A 134 -4.01 19.00 4.87
C ALA A 134 -4.76 18.56 6.14
N SER A 135 -4.27 17.56 6.87
CA SER A 135 -4.88 17.09 8.12
C SER A 135 -4.64 18.02 9.28
N THR A 136 -3.48 18.68 9.31
CA THR A 136 -3.11 19.66 10.33
C THR A 136 -2.05 20.61 9.80
N ARG A 137 -2.05 21.84 10.34
CA ARG A 137 -1.06 22.87 9.96
C ARG A 137 0.19 22.86 10.84
N LEU A 138 0.11 22.25 12.03
CA LEU A 138 1.19 22.27 13.01
C LEU A 138 2.10 21.06 12.92
N GLY A 139 1.56 19.90 12.59
CA GLY A 139 2.32 18.67 12.50
C GLY A 139 3.15 18.57 11.23
N GLU A 140 4.31 17.94 11.34
CA GLU A 140 5.22 17.68 10.23
C GLU A 140 5.14 16.25 9.71
N ALA A 141 4.17 15.46 10.20
CA ALA A 141 4.08 14.04 9.84
C ALA A 141 3.93 13.83 8.33
N GLY A 142 4.68 12.90 7.84
CA GLY A 142 4.66 12.48 6.45
C GLY A 142 5.17 11.05 6.30
N LEU A 143 4.96 10.46 5.15
CA LEU A 143 5.25 9.05 4.90
C LEU A 143 6.04 8.83 3.62
N LEU A 144 6.83 7.75 3.63
CA LEU A 144 7.45 7.17 2.44
C LEU A 144 7.14 5.67 2.41
N ASP A 145 6.86 5.14 1.23
CA ASP A 145 6.78 3.70 0.99
C ASP A 145 8.17 3.19 0.59
N LEU A 146 8.76 2.33 1.42
CA LEU A 146 10.08 1.72 1.18
C LEU A 146 9.97 0.41 0.38
N GLY A 147 8.75 0.01 0.00
CA GLY A 147 8.50 -1.23 -0.72
C GLY A 147 8.50 -2.48 0.16
N GLU A 148 8.44 -3.64 -0.50
CA GLU A 148 8.52 -4.96 0.15
C GLU A 148 9.97 -5.31 0.43
N VAL A 149 10.48 -4.90 1.58
CA VAL A 149 11.82 -5.26 2.09
C VAL A 149 11.70 -5.95 3.44
N GLU A 150 12.73 -6.67 3.87
CA GLU A 150 12.73 -7.27 5.19
C GLU A 150 12.82 -6.18 6.27
N PHE A 151 11.90 -6.21 7.25
CA PHE A 151 11.76 -5.17 8.28
C PHE A 151 13.06 -4.90 9.05
N ASP A 152 13.79 -5.97 9.38
CA ASP A 152 15.01 -5.90 10.19
C ASP A 152 16.26 -5.53 9.37
N THR A 153 16.14 -5.40 8.04
CA THR A 153 17.23 -4.88 7.19
C THR A 153 17.19 -3.37 7.05
N VAL A 154 16.06 -2.72 7.36
CA VAL A 154 15.94 -1.26 7.32
C VAL A 154 16.56 -0.66 8.58
N ALA A 155 17.84 -0.33 8.50
CA ALA A 155 18.61 0.27 9.60
C ALA A 155 18.44 1.80 9.69
N GLU A 156 18.08 2.43 8.58
CA GLU A 156 17.96 3.88 8.45
C GLU A 156 16.84 4.23 7.45
N VAL A 157 16.24 5.40 7.62
CA VAL A 157 15.23 5.95 6.71
C VAL A 157 15.69 7.28 6.12
N PRO A 158 15.19 7.68 4.94
CA PRO A 158 15.48 9.00 4.37
C PRO A 158 15.11 10.12 5.34
N MET A 159 15.85 11.24 5.30
CA MET A 159 15.54 12.40 6.12
C MET A 159 14.52 13.34 5.46
N GLU A 160 14.33 13.24 4.13
CA GLU A 160 13.57 14.16 3.32
C GLU A 160 12.59 13.45 2.39
N ASN A 161 11.78 14.22 1.65
CA ASN A 161 10.82 13.76 0.64
C ASN A 161 9.63 12.99 1.20
N TYR A 162 9.27 13.22 2.46
CA TYR A 162 8.08 12.64 3.07
C TYR A 162 6.81 13.26 2.49
N VAL A 163 5.87 12.40 2.10
CA VAL A 163 4.58 12.79 1.54
C VAL A 163 3.60 13.04 2.69
N GLN A 164 3.12 14.26 2.78
CA GLN A 164 2.10 14.68 3.74
C GLN A 164 0.68 14.44 3.18
N ASP A 165 -0.30 14.61 4.05
CA ASP A 165 -1.70 14.51 3.68
C ASP A 165 -2.12 15.62 2.71
N ILE A 166 -3.00 15.27 1.80
CA ILE A 166 -3.60 16.17 0.82
C ILE A 166 -5.11 16.31 1.05
N ALA A 167 -5.67 17.44 0.65
CA ALA A 167 -7.11 17.60 0.58
C ALA A 167 -7.63 16.89 -0.68
N ALA A 168 -8.40 15.83 -0.51
CA ALA A 168 -9.11 15.16 -1.59
C ALA A 168 -10.54 15.70 -1.73
N SER A 169 -11.29 15.18 -2.70
CA SER A 169 -12.63 15.70 -3.03
C SER A 169 -13.65 15.59 -1.89
N THR A 170 -13.52 14.59 -1.03
CA THR A 170 -14.48 14.32 0.06
C THR A 170 -13.89 14.53 1.44
N GLU A 171 -12.63 14.20 1.62
CA GLU A 171 -11.94 14.27 2.91
C GLU A 171 -10.42 14.23 2.71
N THR A 172 -9.67 14.52 3.78
CA THR A 172 -8.20 14.45 3.75
C THR A 172 -7.73 13.01 3.62
N GLU A 173 -6.65 12.80 2.87
CA GLU A 173 -6.02 11.48 2.69
C GLU A 173 -4.50 11.58 2.55
N ASN A 174 -3.79 10.51 2.92
CA ASN A 174 -2.38 10.37 2.64
C ASN A 174 -2.16 9.51 1.39
N PRO A 175 -1.55 10.03 0.32
CA PRO A 175 -1.36 9.31 -0.95
C PRO A 175 -0.58 7.98 -0.79
N VAL A 176 0.37 7.92 0.15
CA VAL A 176 1.18 6.72 0.42
C VAL A 176 0.35 5.62 1.07
N LEU A 177 -0.60 6.00 1.93
CA LEU A 177 -1.40 5.07 2.72
C LEU A 177 -2.75 4.71 2.10
N LEU A 178 -3.11 5.24 0.95
CA LEU A 178 -4.39 4.94 0.28
C LEU A 178 -4.56 3.44 -0.01
N LYS A 179 -3.47 2.74 -0.30
CA LYS A 179 -3.48 1.34 -0.71
C LYS A 179 -2.47 0.52 0.09
N TRP A 180 -2.48 0.64 1.41
CA TRP A 180 -1.64 -0.18 2.28
C TRP A 180 -2.07 -1.66 2.33
N TYR A 181 -3.21 -2.00 1.69
CA TYR A 181 -3.80 -3.33 1.63
C TYR A 181 -4.19 -3.73 0.21
N ASN A 182 -4.38 -5.03 0.01
CA ASN A 182 -5.05 -5.61 -1.14
C ASN A 182 -6.49 -5.96 -0.75
N TYR A 183 -7.46 -5.56 -1.56
CA TYR A 183 -8.88 -5.88 -1.35
C TYR A 183 -9.32 -6.99 -2.30
N ASN A 184 -9.85 -8.06 -1.74
CA ASN A 184 -10.42 -9.15 -2.52
C ASN A 184 -11.93 -8.91 -2.73
N TYR A 185 -12.33 -8.62 -3.96
CA TYR A 185 -13.72 -8.30 -4.32
C TYR A 185 -14.69 -9.48 -4.17
N PHE A 186 -14.21 -10.72 -4.18
CA PHE A 186 -15.07 -11.91 -4.03
C PHE A 186 -15.33 -12.24 -2.56
N THR A 187 -14.32 -12.10 -1.72
CA THR A 187 -14.43 -12.45 -0.30
C THR A 187 -14.62 -11.24 0.60
N HIS A 188 -14.57 -10.03 0.04
CA HIS A 188 -14.62 -8.74 0.75
C HIS A 188 -13.57 -8.61 1.87
N LYS A 189 -12.42 -9.28 1.69
CA LYS A 189 -11.34 -9.26 2.69
C LYS A 189 -10.23 -8.30 2.27
N LEU A 190 -9.70 -7.58 3.28
CA LEU A 190 -8.47 -6.84 3.19
C LEU A 190 -7.30 -7.72 3.61
N THR A 191 -6.20 -7.64 2.88
CA THR A 191 -4.92 -8.24 3.28
C THR A 191 -3.87 -7.16 3.26
N ALA A 192 -3.20 -6.92 4.39
CA ALA A 192 -2.12 -5.95 4.48
C ALA A 192 -1.01 -6.31 3.48
N LYS A 193 -0.46 -5.31 2.81
CA LYS A 193 0.75 -5.46 2.00
C LYS A 193 1.96 -5.66 2.89
N LYS A 194 3.00 -6.23 2.34
CA LYS A 194 4.26 -6.44 3.07
C LYS A 194 5.18 -5.21 3.07
N ASN A 195 4.72 -4.10 2.49
CA ASN A 195 5.50 -2.86 2.42
C ASN A 195 5.88 -2.36 3.80
N ILE A 196 7.11 -1.85 3.89
CA ILE A 196 7.60 -1.09 5.03
C ILE A 196 7.41 0.40 4.73
N TYR A 197 6.97 1.14 5.72
CA TYR A 197 6.78 2.58 5.62
C TYR A 197 7.73 3.31 6.55
N ALA A 198 8.38 4.35 6.05
CA ALA A 198 9.04 5.33 6.89
C ALA A 198 8.03 6.42 7.26
N LEU A 199 8.06 6.84 8.50
CA LEU A 199 7.25 7.93 9.05
C LEU A 199 8.18 9.00 9.61
N ARG A 200 7.99 10.24 9.15
CA ARG A 200 8.37 11.42 9.93
C ARG A 200 7.18 11.74 10.84
N THR A 201 7.39 11.81 12.13
CA THR A 201 6.35 12.05 13.14
C THR A 201 5.90 13.50 13.17
N ALA A 202 4.79 13.78 13.88
CA ALA A 202 4.26 15.14 14.00
C ALA A 202 5.26 16.16 14.54
N ASN A 203 6.17 15.72 15.41
CA ASN A 203 7.24 16.53 16.02
C ASN A 203 8.61 16.36 15.34
N GLY A 204 8.64 15.84 14.10
CA GLY A 204 9.85 15.78 13.27
C GLY A 204 10.81 14.64 13.58
N LYS A 205 10.43 13.64 14.40
CA LYS A 205 11.23 12.44 14.65
C LYS A 205 10.92 11.36 13.63
N PHE A 206 11.55 10.18 13.76
CA PHE A 206 11.43 9.13 12.75
C PHE A 206 10.95 7.81 13.33
N ALA A 207 10.14 7.10 12.53
CA ALA A 207 9.75 5.73 12.77
C ALA A 207 9.78 4.94 11.46
N LYS A 208 9.93 3.62 11.57
CA LYS A 208 9.58 2.68 10.50
C LYS A 208 8.47 1.77 10.99
N PHE A 209 7.52 1.44 10.13
CA PHE A 209 6.43 0.55 10.49
C PHE A 209 5.93 -0.30 9.33
N GLN A 210 5.18 -1.34 9.66
CA GLN A 210 4.52 -2.22 8.73
C GLN A 210 3.14 -2.58 9.23
N PHE A 211 2.16 -2.60 8.34
CA PHE A 211 0.85 -3.16 8.61
C PHE A 211 0.91 -4.69 8.61
N LEU A 212 0.38 -5.33 9.65
CA LEU A 212 0.35 -6.78 9.79
C LEU A 212 -1.03 -7.37 9.54
N SER A 213 -2.08 -6.69 10.00
CA SER A 213 -3.46 -7.16 9.90
C SER A 213 -4.45 -5.99 9.97
N PHE A 214 -5.67 -6.24 9.46
CA PHE A 214 -6.84 -5.36 9.61
C PHE A 214 -7.91 -5.98 10.52
N TYR A 215 -7.67 -7.18 11.01
CA TYR A 215 -8.67 -7.94 11.74
C TYR A 215 -8.33 -8.06 13.23
N CYS A 216 -9.37 -7.98 14.05
CA CYS A 216 -9.31 -8.25 15.48
C CYS A 216 -9.12 -9.75 15.75
N ASP A 217 -8.82 -10.12 16.98
CA ASP A 217 -8.62 -11.53 17.37
C ASP A 217 -9.89 -12.37 17.15
N ASN A 218 -11.07 -11.77 17.27
CA ASN A 218 -12.37 -12.38 16.95
C ASN A 218 -12.68 -12.41 15.42
N LYS A 219 -11.73 -12.05 14.57
CA LYS A 219 -11.82 -11.95 13.09
C LYS A 219 -12.74 -10.85 12.57
N GLU A 220 -13.24 -9.97 13.39
CA GLU A 220 -13.96 -8.76 12.97
C GLU A 220 -13.01 -7.76 12.33
N ALA A 221 -13.51 -7.02 11.33
CA ALA A 221 -12.73 -6.00 10.62
C ALA A 221 -12.62 -4.71 11.44
N GLY A 222 -11.46 -4.04 11.34
CA GLY A 222 -11.26 -2.72 11.94
C GLY A 222 -10.19 -2.65 13.02
N CYS A 223 -9.50 -3.76 13.33
CA CYS A 223 -8.33 -3.73 14.22
C CYS A 223 -7.05 -3.69 13.39
N VAL A 224 -6.46 -2.52 13.27
CA VAL A 224 -5.21 -2.35 12.53
C VAL A 224 -4.04 -2.75 13.43
N LYS A 225 -3.38 -3.85 13.08
CA LYS A 225 -2.18 -4.32 13.77
C LYS A 225 -0.95 -3.86 13.02
N ILE A 226 -0.04 -3.19 13.72
CA ILE A 226 1.23 -2.70 13.16
C ILE A 226 2.41 -3.21 13.97
N ARG A 227 3.56 -3.42 13.30
CA ARG A 227 4.87 -3.49 13.95
C ARG A 227 5.65 -2.23 13.60
N TYR A 228 6.45 -1.74 14.55
CA TYR A 228 7.19 -0.50 14.33
C TYR A 228 8.44 -0.41 15.21
N VAL A 229 9.35 0.45 14.77
CA VAL A 229 10.48 0.97 15.56
C VAL A 229 10.36 2.48 15.54
N TYR A 230 10.51 3.11 16.70
CA TYR A 230 10.48 4.57 16.86
C TYR A 230 11.83 5.05 17.39
N GLN A 231 12.33 6.17 16.82
CA GLN A 231 13.56 6.82 17.22
C GLN A 231 13.26 8.16 17.88
N ASP A 232 13.51 8.24 19.16
CA ASP A 232 13.15 9.39 20.01
C ASP A 232 14.17 10.54 19.98
N ASN A 233 15.41 10.27 19.55
CA ASN A 233 16.49 11.25 19.55
C ASN A 233 16.54 12.12 18.26
N GLY A 234 15.62 11.92 17.32
CA GLY A 234 15.56 12.66 16.05
C GLY A 234 16.53 12.15 14.96
N SER A 235 17.27 11.06 15.21
CA SER A 235 18.09 10.41 14.19
C SER A 235 17.20 9.60 13.22
N SER A 236 17.58 9.53 11.95
CA SER A 236 16.99 8.65 10.95
C SER A 236 17.45 7.19 11.09
N SER A 237 18.47 6.92 11.92
CA SER A 237 19.02 5.60 12.15
C SER A 237 18.32 4.88 13.32
N PHE A 238 17.97 3.61 13.11
CA PHE A 238 17.37 2.73 14.11
C PHE A 238 18.39 1.80 14.78
N VAL A 239 19.69 2.05 14.57
CA VAL A 239 20.77 1.31 15.24
C VAL A 239 21.04 1.94 16.60
N ARG A 240 21.19 1.11 17.65
CA ARG A 240 21.55 1.60 18.99
C ARG A 240 22.95 2.20 18.96
N ALA A 241 23.09 3.41 19.45
CA ALA A 241 24.40 4.01 19.68
C ALA A 241 25.14 3.20 20.76
N GLY A 242 26.30 2.61 20.42
CA GLY A 242 27.11 1.85 21.36
C GLY A 242 27.42 0.40 20.99
N GLY A 243 26.94 -0.11 19.85
CA GLY A 243 27.44 -1.36 19.29
C GLY A 243 28.74 -1.12 18.55
N THR A 244 29.87 -1.02 19.25
CA THR A 244 31.18 -1.24 18.62
C THR A 244 31.11 -2.60 17.93
N LEU A 245 31.39 -2.64 16.64
CA LEU A 245 31.78 -3.87 15.96
C LEU A 245 32.87 -4.49 16.82
N SER A 246 32.55 -5.58 17.50
CA SER A 246 33.56 -6.38 18.14
C SER A 246 34.47 -6.91 17.04
N ASP A 247 35.59 -6.23 16.85
CA ASP A 247 36.72 -6.70 16.10
C ASP A 247 37.19 -7.96 16.81
N THR A 248 36.67 -9.11 16.39
CA THR A 248 37.21 -10.41 16.82
C THR A 248 38.47 -10.65 16.02
N THR A 249 39.53 -9.94 16.39
CA THR A 249 40.88 -10.34 16.11
C THR A 249 41.12 -11.61 16.93
N PRO A 250 41.41 -12.76 16.31
CA PRO A 250 41.78 -13.96 17.08
C PRO A 250 43.03 -13.67 17.91
N PRO A 251 43.12 -14.17 19.14
CA PRO A 251 44.33 -13.98 19.92
C PRO A 251 45.54 -14.64 19.23
N GLU A 252 46.56 -13.84 19.05
CA GLU A 252 47.85 -14.27 18.52
C GLU A 252 48.41 -15.44 19.39
N PRO A 253 48.87 -16.56 18.79
CA PRO A 253 49.39 -17.68 19.57
C PRO A 253 50.66 -17.26 20.32
N ALA A 254 50.63 -17.44 21.63
CA ALA A 254 51.76 -17.18 22.49
C ALA A 254 52.98 -18.02 22.05
N THR A 255 54.03 -17.34 21.56
CA THR A 255 55.33 -17.92 21.33
C THR A 255 55.99 -18.20 22.71
N SER A 256 56.10 -19.45 23.05
CA SER A 256 56.89 -19.93 24.18
C SER A 256 58.37 -19.92 23.81
N PHE A 257 59.14 -19.22 24.57
CA PHE A 257 60.59 -19.42 24.69
C PHE A 257 60.92 -20.50 25.74
#